data_3aee642ba873b6c87f6d296c43c139b2
#
_entry.id   3aee642ba873b6c87f6d296c43c139b2
#
_cell.length_a   1.000
_cell.length_b   1.000
_cell.length_c   1.000
_cell.angle_alpha   90.00
_cell.angle_beta   90.00
_cell.angle_gamma   90.00
#
_symmetry.space_group_name_H-M   'P 1'
#
loop_
_entity.id
_entity.type
_entity.pdbx_description
1 polymer ?
#
loop_
_entity_poly.entity_id
_entity_poly.type
_entity_poly.pdbx_seq_one_letter_code
_entity_poly.pdbx_strand_id
1 'polypeptide(L)'
;MQVMSKIILCRGIQGSGKTTWAKQWVLEDPEHRVRFNNDDIRNMLGKYWVTSREVLVRALRDTCVHRAMDESYDIVIDNMNLSNLEYVAYRDMVAFHKRYKTIIEG
;
A
#
# COMPACT_ATOMS: atom_id res chain seq x y z
N MET A 1 12.57 7.02 22.48
CA MET A 1 12.87 5.83 21.66
C MET A 1 11.98 5.82 20.44
N GLN A 2 12.56 5.71 19.28
CA GLN A 2 11.81 5.73 18.03
C GLN A 2 11.29 4.33 17.70
N VAL A 3 9.98 4.20 17.58
CA VAL A 3 9.37 2.94 17.12
C VAL A 3 9.45 2.89 15.61
N MET A 4 9.95 1.79 15.08
CA MET A 4 10.04 1.60 13.63
C MET A 4 8.64 1.39 13.06
N SER A 5 8.27 2.22 12.08
CA SER A 5 7.03 2.07 11.35
C SER A 5 7.13 0.92 10.35
N LYS A 6 6.00 0.43 9.87
CA LYS A 6 5.99 -0.74 8.98
C LYS A 6 5.11 -0.51 7.76
N ILE A 7 5.50 -1.16 6.67
CA ILE A 7 4.66 -1.32 5.50
C ILE A 7 4.37 -2.81 5.32
N ILE A 8 3.11 -3.18 5.30
CA ILE A 8 2.66 -4.56 5.14
C ILE A 8 2.23 -4.75 3.69
N LEU A 9 2.89 -5.68 3.02
CA LEU A 9 2.55 -6.04 1.64
C LEU A 9 1.77 -7.35 1.66
N CYS A 10 0.46 -7.27 1.42
CA CYS A 10 -0.38 -8.45 1.40
C CYS A 10 -0.18 -9.22 0.09
N ARG A 11 0.09 -10.51 0.20
CA ARG A 11 0.14 -11.43 -0.93
C ARG A 11 -1.10 -12.30 -0.89
N GLY A 12 -1.46 -12.83 -2.02
CA GLY A 12 -2.60 -13.70 -2.14
C GLY A 12 -3.44 -13.35 -3.33
N ILE A 13 -4.25 -14.31 -3.75
CA ILE A 13 -5.15 -14.17 -4.89
C ILE A 13 -6.44 -13.48 -4.47
N GLN A 14 -7.19 -13.02 -5.45
CA GLN A 14 -8.52 -12.47 -5.24
C GLN A 14 -9.39 -13.48 -4.46
N GLY A 15 -10.14 -12.96 -3.49
CA GLY A 15 -11.01 -13.81 -2.67
C GLY A 15 -10.33 -14.43 -1.47
N SER A 16 -9.06 -14.14 -1.21
CA SER A 16 -8.33 -14.68 -0.05
C SER A 16 -8.67 -13.96 1.27
N GLY A 17 -9.50 -12.92 1.23
CA GLY A 17 -9.85 -12.15 2.43
C GLY A 17 -8.86 -11.04 2.79
N LYS A 18 -7.83 -10.82 1.98
CA LYS A 18 -6.79 -9.82 2.29
C LYS A 18 -7.34 -8.39 2.40
N THR A 19 -8.29 -8.02 1.54
CA THR A 19 -8.90 -6.69 1.60
C THR A 19 -9.72 -6.50 2.87
N THR A 20 -10.51 -7.50 3.25
CA THR A 20 -11.27 -7.47 4.50
C THR A 20 -10.35 -7.35 5.69
N TRP A 21 -9.30 -8.14 5.73
CA TRP A 21 -8.30 -8.08 6.78
C TRP A 21 -7.63 -6.70 6.85
N ALA A 22 -7.22 -6.15 5.70
CA ALA A 22 -6.53 -4.87 5.64
C ALA A 22 -7.42 -3.73 6.13
N LYS A 23 -8.69 -3.72 5.73
CA LYS A 23 -9.65 -2.70 6.18
C LYS A 23 -9.88 -2.78 7.68
N GLN A 24 -10.01 -3.98 8.22
CA GLN A 24 -10.20 -4.19 9.65
C GLN A 24 -8.95 -3.73 10.43
N TRP A 25 -7.77 -4.04 9.91
CA TRP A 25 -6.52 -3.64 10.52
C TRP A 25 -6.41 -2.11 10.65
N VAL A 26 -6.83 -1.35 9.62
CA VAL A 26 -6.85 0.11 9.69
C VAL A 26 -7.86 0.59 10.73
N LEU A 27 -9.06 -0.04 10.78
CA LEU A 27 -10.11 0.36 11.72
C LEU A 27 -9.71 0.18 13.18
N GLU A 28 -8.76 -0.69 13.47
CA GLU A 28 -8.26 -0.90 14.83
C GLU A 28 -7.42 0.27 15.35
N ASP A 29 -6.84 1.05 14.45
CA ASP A 29 -6.04 2.23 14.82
C ASP A 29 -6.00 3.24 13.66
N PRO A 30 -7.14 3.87 13.35
CA PRO A 30 -7.25 4.71 12.16
C PRO A 30 -6.39 5.97 12.21
N GLU A 31 -5.94 6.40 13.37
CA GLU A 31 -5.08 7.57 13.49
C GLU A 31 -3.63 7.28 13.02
N HIS A 32 -3.20 6.02 13.06
CA HIS A 32 -1.81 5.66 12.80
C HIS A 32 -1.65 4.69 11.63
N ARG A 33 -2.74 4.24 11.02
CA ARG A 33 -2.72 3.21 9.98
C ARG A 33 -3.48 3.68 8.74
N VAL A 34 -2.93 3.40 7.56
CA VAL A 34 -3.56 3.71 6.28
C VAL A 34 -3.44 2.51 5.35
N ARG A 35 -4.35 2.46 4.39
CA ARG A 35 -4.42 1.41 3.37
C ARG A 35 -4.38 2.03 1.98
N PHE A 36 -3.59 1.42 1.08
CA PHE A 36 -3.59 1.79 -0.32
C PHE A 36 -3.88 0.56 -1.18
N ASN A 37 -4.68 0.77 -2.21
CA ASN A 37 -5.11 -0.27 -3.13
C ASN A 37 -5.27 0.33 -4.52
N ASN A 38 -4.66 -0.29 -5.53
CA ASN A 38 -4.70 0.23 -6.89
C ASN A 38 -6.11 0.28 -7.46
N ASP A 39 -6.94 -0.72 -7.17
CA ASP A 39 -8.33 -0.74 -7.67
C ASP A 39 -9.17 0.39 -7.09
N ASP A 40 -8.96 0.71 -5.82
CA ASP A 40 -9.64 1.84 -5.19
C ASP A 40 -9.22 3.16 -5.83
N ILE A 41 -7.94 3.31 -6.18
CA ILE A 41 -7.45 4.48 -6.90
C ILE A 41 -8.09 4.56 -8.29
N ARG A 42 -8.18 3.46 -9.01
CA ARG A 42 -8.84 3.40 -10.31
C ARG A 42 -10.30 3.84 -10.22
N ASN A 43 -11.02 3.31 -9.23
CA ASN A 43 -12.42 3.67 -9.01
C ASN A 43 -12.59 5.15 -8.65
N MET A 44 -11.68 5.69 -7.84
CA MET A 44 -11.68 7.10 -7.48
C MET A 44 -11.56 8.00 -8.70
N LEU A 45 -10.81 7.56 -9.72
CA LEU A 45 -10.61 8.33 -10.95
C LEU A 45 -11.79 8.23 -11.94
N GLY A 46 -12.84 7.48 -11.60
CA GLY A 46 -14.10 7.46 -12.33
C GLY A 46 -14.36 6.20 -13.15
N LYS A 47 -13.35 5.40 -13.42
CA LYS A 47 -13.53 4.15 -14.16
C LYS A 47 -12.46 3.15 -13.73
N TYR A 48 -12.87 1.89 -13.51
CA TYR A 48 -12.01 0.84 -13.00
C TYR A 48 -10.74 0.65 -13.83
N TRP A 49 -10.87 0.55 -15.16
CA TRP A 49 -9.71 0.34 -16.02
C TRP A 49 -9.72 1.25 -17.25
N VAL A 50 -8.68 2.05 -17.35
CA VAL A 50 -8.36 2.81 -18.57
C VAL A 50 -6.85 2.72 -18.74
N THR A 51 -6.38 2.03 -19.78
CA THR A 51 -4.95 1.74 -19.95
C THR A 51 -4.07 3.00 -19.85
N SER A 52 -4.49 4.09 -20.48
CA SER A 52 -3.74 5.34 -20.47
C SER A 52 -3.66 5.99 -19.08
N ARG A 53 -4.51 5.59 -18.12
CA ARG A 53 -4.49 6.12 -16.75
C ARG A 53 -3.59 5.34 -15.81
N GLU A 54 -3.05 4.20 -16.23
CA GLU A 54 -2.24 3.37 -15.31
C GLU A 54 -0.99 4.08 -14.84
N VAL A 55 -0.40 4.95 -15.65
CA VAL A 55 0.71 5.80 -15.22
C VAL A 55 0.27 6.73 -14.08
N LEU A 56 -0.92 7.33 -14.19
CA LEU A 56 -1.46 8.21 -13.15
C LEU A 56 -1.78 7.42 -11.88
N VAL A 57 -2.34 6.22 -12.02
CA VAL A 57 -2.64 5.33 -10.88
C VAL A 57 -1.37 5.05 -10.07
N ARG A 58 -0.30 4.66 -10.76
CA ARG A 58 0.97 4.37 -10.11
C ARG A 58 1.58 5.62 -9.47
N ALA A 59 1.50 6.76 -10.15
CA ALA A 59 2.02 8.02 -9.62
C ALA A 59 1.27 8.45 -8.35
N LEU A 60 -0.05 8.35 -8.35
CA LEU A 60 -0.85 8.66 -7.16
C LEU A 60 -0.52 7.73 -6.01
N ARG A 61 -0.44 6.41 -6.29
CA ARG A 61 -0.07 5.43 -5.28
C ARG A 61 1.28 5.76 -4.67
N ASP A 62 2.31 5.94 -5.49
CA ASP A 62 3.67 6.15 -5.02
C ASP A 62 3.79 7.47 -4.23
N THR A 63 3.17 8.55 -4.73
CA THR A 63 3.18 9.84 -4.05
C THR A 63 2.49 9.74 -2.68
N CYS A 64 1.33 9.07 -2.63
CA CYS A 64 0.59 8.92 -1.38
C CYS A 64 1.35 8.04 -0.38
N VAL A 65 1.98 6.96 -0.85
CA VAL A 65 2.78 6.08 0.01
C VAL A 65 3.97 6.84 0.59
N HIS A 66 4.70 7.59 -0.23
CA HIS A 66 5.82 8.41 0.25
C HIS A 66 5.36 9.42 1.29
N ARG A 67 4.24 10.09 1.04
CA ARG A 67 3.71 11.08 1.99
C ARG A 67 3.30 10.41 3.30
N ALA A 68 2.66 9.26 3.24
CA ALA A 68 2.30 8.51 4.44
C ALA A 68 3.54 8.08 5.23
N MET A 69 4.62 7.71 4.53
CA MET A 69 5.90 7.40 5.18
C MET A 69 6.52 8.62 5.84
N ASP A 70 6.46 9.79 5.19
CA ASP A 70 6.95 11.03 5.76
C ASP A 70 6.22 11.38 7.06
N GLU A 71 4.95 11.04 7.14
CA GLU A 71 4.13 11.30 8.33
C GLU A 71 4.11 10.13 9.31
N SER A 72 4.92 9.11 9.08
CA SER A 72 5.13 7.96 9.99
C SER A 72 3.93 7.04 10.20
N TYR A 73 3.02 6.99 9.23
CA TYR A 73 1.92 6.02 9.27
C TYR A 73 2.44 4.59 9.09
N ASP A 74 1.78 3.66 9.76
CA ASP A 74 1.87 2.25 9.38
C ASP A 74 0.97 2.02 8.17
N ILE A 75 1.46 1.28 7.18
CA ILE A 75 0.85 1.20 5.85
C ILE A 75 0.55 -0.25 5.51
N VAL A 76 -0.62 -0.51 4.93
CA VAL A 76 -0.92 -1.80 4.31
C VAL A 76 -1.24 -1.61 2.83
N ILE A 77 -0.64 -2.45 2.00
CA ILE A 77 -0.89 -2.51 0.56
C ILE A 77 -1.52 -3.87 0.28
N ASP A 78 -2.76 -3.87 -0.18
CA ASP A 78 -3.50 -5.11 -0.44
C ASP A 78 -3.86 -5.27 -1.92
N ASN A 79 -2.97 -4.85 -2.79
CA ASN A 79 -3.16 -5.00 -4.23
C ASN A 79 -3.32 -6.48 -4.61
N MET A 80 -4.19 -6.70 -5.59
CA MET A 80 -4.31 -8.01 -6.21
C MET A 80 -3.01 -8.32 -6.98
N ASN A 81 -2.44 -9.52 -6.75
CA ASN A 81 -1.24 -9.99 -7.47
C ASN A 81 -0.06 -9.03 -7.36
N LEU A 82 0.51 -8.92 -6.17
CA LEU A 82 1.74 -8.15 -5.97
C LEU A 82 2.86 -8.71 -6.88
N SER A 83 3.23 -7.96 -7.91
CA SER A 83 4.28 -8.36 -8.83
C SER A 83 5.66 -8.17 -8.22
N ASN A 84 6.68 -8.83 -8.81
CA ASN A 84 8.06 -8.62 -8.37
C ASN A 84 8.51 -7.17 -8.56
N LEU A 85 8.03 -6.51 -9.62
CA LEU A 85 8.35 -5.09 -9.86
C LEU A 85 7.76 -4.19 -8.78
N GLU A 86 6.52 -4.46 -8.36
CA GLU A 86 5.90 -3.71 -7.28
C GLU A 86 6.63 -3.96 -5.95
N TYR A 87 6.97 -5.22 -5.67
CA TYR A 87 7.73 -5.56 -4.48
C TYR A 87 9.05 -4.79 -4.41
N VAL A 88 9.79 -4.75 -5.52
CA VAL A 88 11.06 -4.00 -5.60
C VAL A 88 10.82 -2.51 -5.38
N ALA A 89 9.76 -1.94 -5.96
CA ALA A 89 9.43 -0.53 -5.80
C ALA A 89 9.17 -0.19 -4.32
N TYR A 90 8.40 -1.01 -3.61
CA TYR A 90 8.16 -0.79 -2.18
C TYR A 90 9.41 -1.00 -1.34
N ARG A 91 10.23 -1.97 -1.67
CA ARG A 91 11.51 -2.18 -0.99
C ARG A 91 12.43 -0.97 -1.15
N ASP A 92 12.45 -0.35 -2.33
CA ASP A 92 13.25 0.85 -2.58
C ASP A 92 12.71 2.04 -1.79
N MET A 93 11.38 2.18 -1.68
CA MET A 93 10.78 3.21 -0.83
C MET A 93 11.16 3.03 0.63
N VAL A 94 11.17 1.79 1.11
CA VAL A 94 11.58 1.48 2.48
C VAL A 94 13.05 1.83 2.69
N ALA A 95 13.91 1.55 1.73
CA ALA A 95 15.32 1.92 1.80
C ALA A 95 15.53 3.43 1.85
N PHE A 96 14.68 4.19 1.15
CA PHE A 96 14.70 5.65 1.19
C PHE A 96 14.24 6.19 2.55
N HIS A 97 13.20 5.58 3.11
CA HIS A 97 12.65 5.93 4.43
C HIS A 97 13.16 4.97 5.49
N LYS A 98 14.36 5.18 5.97
CA LYS A 98 15.15 4.24 6.79
C LYS A 98 14.46 3.76 8.08
N ARG A 99 13.42 4.45 8.53
CA ARG A 99 12.66 4.07 9.73
C ARG A 99 11.56 3.05 9.47
N TYR A 100 11.42 2.57 8.22
CA TYR A 100 10.41 1.58 7.87
C TYR A 100 11.01 0.20 7.74
N LYS A 101 10.21 -0.80 8.04
CA LYS A 101 10.50 -2.19 7.74
C LYS A 101 9.36 -2.77 6.90
N THR A 102 9.70 -3.71 6.02
CA THR A 102 8.73 -4.39 5.17
C THR A 102 8.28 -5.69 5.83
N ILE A 103 6.96 -5.92 5.84
CA ILE A 103 6.36 -7.17 6.31
C ILE A 103 5.51 -7.72 5.17
N ILE A 104 5.68 -9.00 4.84
CA ILE A 104 4.88 -9.67 3.82
C ILE A 104 3.88 -10.59 4.52
N GLU A 105 2.59 -10.35 4.25
CA GLU A 105 1.50 -11.17 4.76
C GLU A 105 0.87 -11.95 3.60
N GLY A 106 0.78 -13.25 3.78
CA GLY A 106 0.32 -14.14 2.73
C GLY A 106 -1.10 -14.58 2.79
#